data_c9f42ad996e0443b8db33dd48167b82d
#
_entry.id   c9f42ad996e0443b8db33dd48167b82d
#
_cell.length_a   1.000
_cell.length_b   1.000
_cell.length_c   1.000
_cell.angle_alpha   90.00
_cell.angle_beta   90.00
_cell.angle_gamma   90.00
#
_symmetry.space_group_name_H-M   'P 1'
#
loop_
_entity.id
_entity.type
_entity.pdbx_description
1 polymer ?
#
loop_
_entity_poly.entity_id
_entity_poly.type
_entity_poly.pdbx_seq_one_letter_code
_entity_poly.pdbx_strand_id
1 'polypeptide(L)'
;MILPVAIGVALLGGTAHGMFHRNSRVFGSVLGELPPDGRRVSLTFDDGPNPEATPRILDSLAEQGVKATFFILGAHAERWPDLVLRVSREGHQIGNHGYFHRKLHLRSPFYVKRDITLGKRAIERAGVDTPRFFRAPHGFRSPWVTSIASSLGERTIGWSLGVWDSDLPGVNAIVDRTVEGSRPGSIILLHDGDGYNINGDRSQTAAAVPKIIAALRDRGFEFVTLPSA
;
A
#
# COMPACT_ATOMS: atom_id res chain seq x y z
N MET A 1 36.39 23.93 -12.25
CA MET A 1 36.25 23.02 -11.08
C MET A 1 34.84 22.97 -10.47
N ILE A 2 33.95 23.93 -10.71
CA ILE A 2 32.58 24.03 -10.14
C ILE A 2 31.58 23.07 -10.82
N LEU A 3 31.69 22.85 -12.14
CA LEU A 3 30.73 22.04 -12.91
C LEU A 3 30.66 20.54 -12.49
N PRO A 4 31.77 19.80 -12.29
CA PRO A 4 31.73 18.40 -11.90
C PRO A 4 31.16 18.21 -10.46
N VAL A 5 31.37 19.18 -9.56
CA VAL A 5 30.82 19.13 -8.20
C VAL A 5 29.30 19.33 -8.25
N ALA A 6 28.80 20.28 -9.05
CA ALA A 6 27.37 20.52 -9.20
C ALA A 6 26.64 19.29 -9.81
N ILE A 7 27.23 18.62 -10.80
CA ILE A 7 26.70 17.38 -11.38
C ILE A 7 26.65 16.27 -10.34
N GLY A 8 27.71 16.09 -9.54
CA GLY A 8 27.77 15.10 -8.47
C GLY A 8 26.67 15.31 -7.42
N VAL A 9 26.44 16.53 -6.98
CA VAL A 9 25.39 16.86 -6.00
C VAL A 9 24.00 16.62 -6.58
N ALA A 10 23.76 16.98 -7.85
CA ALA A 10 22.45 16.73 -8.50
C ALA A 10 22.16 15.22 -8.66
N LEU A 11 23.15 14.42 -9.01
CA LEU A 11 23.02 12.97 -9.13
C LEU A 11 22.73 12.31 -7.77
N LEU A 12 23.44 12.71 -6.71
CA LEU A 12 23.22 12.21 -5.36
C LEU A 12 21.81 12.61 -4.86
N GLY A 13 21.39 13.85 -5.06
CA GLY A 13 20.06 14.33 -4.70
C GLY A 13 18.95 13.59 -5.45
N GLY A 14 19.10 13.38 -6.76
CA GLY A 14 18.17 12.60 -7.57
C GLY A 14 18.05 11.16 -7.12
N THR A 15 19.19 10.52 -6.83
CA THR A 15 19.21 9.14 -6.33
C THR A 15 18.54 9.02 -4.97
N ALA A 16 18.85 9.91 -4.02
CA ALA A 16 18.21 9.92 -2.71
C ALA A 16 16.70 10.15 -2.82
N HIS A 17 16.26 11.11 -3.66
CA HIS A 17 14.83 11.31 -3.94
C HIS A 17 14.18 10.05 -4.53
N GLY A 18 14.85 9.37 -5.48
CA GLY A 18 14.39 8.09 -6.04
C GLY A 18 14.22 6.99 -5.00
N MET A 19 15.13 6.93 -4.01
CA MET A 19 15.12 5.91 -2.96
C MET A 19 14.05 6.14 -1.90
N PHE A 20 13.90 7.36 -1.42
CA PHE A 20 13.15 7.65 -0.20
C PHE A 20 11.79 8.31 -0.43
N HIS A 21 11.56 8.91 -1.59
CA HIS A 21 10.27 9.51 -1.88
C HIS A 21 9.33 8.50 -2.55
N ARG A 22 8.26 8.11 -1.84
CA ARG A 22 7.31 7.05 -2.22
C ARG A 22 6.70 7.18 -3.63
N ASN A 23 6.56 8.40 -4.14
CA ASN A 23 5.97 8.68 -5.46
C ASN A 23 7.02 9.12 -6.51
N SER A 24 8.32 9.03 -6.19
CA SER A 24 9.36 9.40 -7.14
C SER A 24 9.30 8.54 -8.40
N ARG A 25 9.44 9.17 -9.56
CA ARG A 25 9.53 8.51 -10.85
C ARG A 25 10.97 8.35 -11.37
N VAL A 26 11.96 8.70 -10.56
CA VAL A 26 13.38 8.59 -10.93
C VAL A 26 13.77 7.16 -11.30
N PHE A 27 13.19 6.16 -10.61
CA PHE A 27 13.47 4.74 -10.87
C PHE A 27 12.31 4.00 -11.57
N GLY A 28 11.46 4.72 -12.29
CA GLY A 28 10.36 4.14 -13.06
C GLY A 28 8.98 4.66 -12.66
N SER A 29 7.96 4.17 -13.35
CA SER A 29 6.58 4.64 -13.17
C SER A 29 6.01 4.19 -11.83
N VAL A 30 5.36 5.13 -11.12
CA VAL A 30 4.64 4.91 -9.86
C VAL A 30 3.30 5.63 -9.93
N LEU A 31 2.23 4.94 -9.59
CA LEU A 31 0.94 5.56 -9.36
C LEU A 31 0.85 6.00 -7.90
N GLY A 32 1.01 7.29 -7.63
CA GLY A 32 0.94 7.87 -6.29
C GLY A 32 -0.35 8.61 -5.98
N GLU A 33 -1.15 8.90 -7.01
CA GLU A 33 -2.45 9.57 -6.94
C GLU A 33 -3.35 9.01 -8.04
N LEU A 34 -4.66 9.03 -7.81
CA LEU A 34 -5.67 8.76 -8.84
C LEU A 34 -5.71 9.92 -9.85
N PRO A 35 -6.25 9.71 -11.07
CA PRO A 35 -6.58 10.81 -11.95
C PRO A 35 -7.45 11.85 -11.24
N PRO A 36 -7.23 13.16 -11.46
CA PRO A 36 -7.94 14.24 -10.75
C PRO A 36 -9.34 14.51 -11.32
N ASP A 37 -10.11 13.46 -11.58
CA ASP A 37 -11.48 13.54 -12.07
C ASP A 37 -12.47 13.26 -10.93
N GLY A 38 -13.29 14.23 -10.60
CA GLY A 38 -14.25 14.17 -9.50
C GLY A 38 -13.60 14.16 -8.12
N ARG A 39 -14.41 13.98 -7.09
CA ARG A 39 -13.97 13.90 -5.68
C ARG A 39 -13.77 12.43 -5.28
N ARG A 40 -12.87 11.72 -5.96
CA ARG A 40 -12.62 10.30 -5.72
C ARG A 40 -11.41 10.08 -4.83
N VAL A 41 -11.48 9.09 -3.96
CA VAL A 41 -10.39 8.63 -3.10
C VAL A 41 -10.32 7.10 -3.11
N SER A 42 -9.13 6.54 -2.86
CA SER A 42 -8.93 5.11 -2.71
C SER A 42 -8.40 4.79 -1.32
N LEU A 43 -9.08 3.89 -0.59
CA LEU A 43 -8.57 3.32 0.64
C LEU A 43 -7.63 2.16 0.30
N THR A 44 -6.44 2.18 0.88
CA THR A 44 -5.49 1.09 0.73
C THR A 44 -4.94 0.66 2.08
N PHE A 45 -4.78 -0.64 2.27
CA PHE A 45 -4.30 -1.25 3.51
C PHE A 45 -3.04 -2.06 3.23
N ASP A 46 -2.00 -1.87 4.05
CA ASP A 46 -0.73 -2.57 3.93
C ASP A 46 -0.52 -3.55 5.10
N ASP A 47 0.42 -4.48 4.92
CA ASP A 47 0.92 -5.41 5.93
C ASP A 47 -0.02 -6.54 6.37
N GLY A 48 -1.21 -6.63 5.81
CA GLY A 48 -2.14 -7.71 6.11
C GLY A 48 -1.84 -9.05 5.40
N PRO A 49 -2.72 -10.04 5.59
CA PRO A 49 -3.85 -10.00 6.49
C PRO A 49 -3.46 -10.19 7.97
N ASN A 50 -4.28 -9.66 8.86
CA ASN A 50 -4.18 -9.84 10.30
C ASN A 50 -5.48 -10.49 10.83
N PRO A 51 -5.42 -11.51 11.71
CA PRO A 51 -6.61 -12.29 12.10
C PRO A 51 -7.65 -11.49 12.91
N GLU A 52 -7.22 -10.39 13.56
CA GLU A 52 -8.12 -9.57 14.37
C GLU A 52 -8.62 -8.32 13.63
N ALA A 53 -7.74 -7.63 12.92
CA ALA A 53 -8.06 -6.34 12.31
C ALA A 53 -8.67 -6.49 10.91
N THR A 54 -8.12 -7.35 10.05
CA THR A 54 -8.59 -7.50 8.67
C THR A 54 -10.08 -7.89 8.61
N PRO A 55 -10.60 -8.87 9.40
CA PRO A 55 -12.03 -9.19 9.39
C PRO A 55 -12.91 -7.99 9.77
N ARG A 56 -12.54 -7.23 10.79
CA ARG A 56 -13.31 -6.06 11.26
C ARG A 56 -13.33 -4.93 10.23
N ILE A 57 -12.22 -4.75 9.52
CA ILE A 57 -12.14 -3.78 8.41
C ILE A 57 -13.04 -4.22 7.26
N LEU A 58 -13.02 -5.51 6.89
CA LEU A 58 -13.87 -6.07 5.84
C LEU A 58 -15.35 -5.91 6.18
N ASP A 59 -15.76 -6.23 7.43
CA ASP A 59 -17.13 -6.04 7.90
C ASP A 59 -17.57 -4.57 7.73
N SER A 60 -16.73 -3.62 8.19
CA SER A 60 -17.02 -2.19 8.06
C SER A 60 -17.11 -1.72 6.60
N LEU A 61 -16.25 -2.24 5.73
CA LEU A 61 -16.28 -1.94 4.29
C LEU A 61 -17.54 -2.50 3.64
N ALA A 62 -17.96 -3.71 4.01
CA ALA A 62 -19.18 -4.35 3.51
C ALA A 62 -20.43 -3.58 3.94
N GLU A 63 -20.55 -3.24 5.24
CA GLU A 63 -21.66 -2.44 5.78
C GLU A 63 -21.80 -1.08 5.08
N GLN A 64 -20.68 -0.50 4.70
CA GLN A 64 -20.64 0.79 4.01
C GLN A 64 -20.70 0.68 2.48
N GLY A 65 -20.69 -0.54 1.91
CA GLY A 65 -20.65 -0.74 0.46
C GLY A 65 -19.41 -0.14 -0.23
N VAL A 66 -18.26 -0.13 0.46
CA VAL A 66 -16.99 0.41 -0.04
C VAL A 66 -16.05 -0.72 -0.44
N LYS A 67 -15.36 -0.57 -1.57
CA LYS A 67 -14.26 -1.47 -1.96
C LYS A 67 -12.92 -0.77 -1.79
N ALA A 68 -11.90 -1.55 -1.40
CA ALA A 68 -10.56 -1.08 -1.09
C ALA A 68 -9.50 -1.96 -1.77
N THR A 69 -8.23 -1.58 -1.62
CA THR A 69 -7.09 -2.39 -2.08
C THR A 69 -6.24 -2.81 -0.88
N PHE A 70 -5.93 -4.10 -0.78
CA PHE A 70 -5.10 -4.67 0.28
C PHE A 70 -3.75 -5.11 -0.29
N PHE A 71 -2.65 -4.51 0.18
CA PHE A 71 -1.29 -4.92 -0.17
C PHE A 71 -0.80 -5.94 0.84
N ILE A 72 -0.87 -7.20 0.44
CA ILE A 72 -0.70 -8.37 1.30
C ILE A 72 0.76 -8.80 1.34
N LEU A 73 1.28 -9.09 2.54
CA LEU A 73 2.56 -9.74 2.76
C LEU A 73 2.47 -11.24 2.51
N GLY A 74 3.41 -11.77 1.74
CA GLY A 74 3.41 -13.20 1.42
C GLY A 74 3.48 -14.11 2.64
N ALA A 75 4.29 -13.75 3.65
CA ALA A 75 4.37 -14.50 4.89
C ALA A 75 3.03 -14.55 5.66
N HIS A 76 2.26 -13.47 5.60
CA HIS A 76 0.93 -13.40 6.21
C HIS A 76 -0.12 -14.15 5.37
N ALA A 77 -0.01 -14.08 4.04
CA ALA A 77 -0.87 -14.86 3.14
C ALA A 77 -0.75 -16.37 3.38
N GLU A 78 0.47 -16.88 3.59
CA GLU A 78 0.70 -18.29 3.91
C GLU A 78 0.12 -18.69 5.27
N ARG A 79 0.11 -17.77 6.22
CA ARG A 79 -0.42 -18.01 7.57
C ARG A 79 -1.94 -17.97 7.62
N TRP A 80 -2.57 -17.09 6.84
CA TRP A 80 -4.02 -16.90 6.84
C TRP A 80 -4.58 -16.84 5.40
N PRO A 81 -4.48 -17.94 4.63
CA PRO A 81 -4.95 -17.98 3.25
C PRO A 81 -6.46 -17.73 3.13
N ASP A 82 -7.26 -18.15 4.13
CA ASP A 82 -8.70 -17.95 4.14
C ASP A 82 -9.07 -16.46 4.23
N LEU A 83 -8.26 -15.64 4.92
CA LEU A 83 -8.48 -14.20 4.95
C LEU A 83 -8.14 -13.54 3.61
N VAL A 84 -7.09 -13.99 2.93
CA VAL A 84 -6.78 -13.53 1.57
C VAL A 84 -7.93 -13.85 0.62
N LEU A 85 -8.45 -15.08 0.70
CA LEU A 85 -9.60 -15.51 -0.09
C LEU A 85 -10.86 -14.70 0.24
N ARG A 86 -11.09 -14.36 1.52
CA ARG A 86 -12.19 -13.49 1.95
C ARG A 86 -12.08 -12.09 1.34
N VAL A 87 -10.90 -11.45 1.40
CA VAL A 87 -10.63 -10.15 0.75
C VAL A 87 -11.05 -10.18 -0.73
N SER A 88 -10.64 -11.23 -1.46
CA SER A 88 -10.98 -11.39 -2.87
C SER A 88 -12.47 -11.62 -3.11
N ARG A 89 -13.10 -12.53 -2.36
CA ARG A 89 -14.53 -12.88 -2.52
C ARG A 89 -15.45 -11.71 -2.22
N GLU A 90 -15.05 -10.83 -1.33
CA GLU A 90 -15.79 -9.59 -1.03
C GLU A 90 -15.54 -8.48 -2.08
N GLY A 91 -14.79 -8.77 -3.16
CA GLY A 91 -14.58 -7.87 -4.30
C GLY A 91 -13.60 -6.74 -4.05
N HIS A 92 -12.71 -6.89 -3.08
CA HIS A 92 -11.60 -5.99 -2.88
C HIS A 92 -10.43 -6.33 -3.82
N GLN A 93 -9.60 -5.34 -4.15
CA GLN A 93 -8.37 -5.58 -4.90
C GLN A 93 -7.26 -6.10 -3.99
N ILE A 94 -6.44 -6.99 -4.53
CA ILE A 94 -5.25 -7.50 -3.85
C ILE A 94 -4.01 -7.03 -4.61
N GLY A 95 -3.07 -6.45 -3.87
CA GLY A 95 -1.72 -6.12 -4.30
C GLY A 95 -0.68 -6.92 -3.52
N ASN A 96 0.52 -7.01 -4.05
CA ASN A 96 1.66 -7.67 -3.45
C ASN A 96 2.50 -6.66 -2.65
N HIS A 97 2.79 -6.96 -1.37
CA HIS A 97 3.65 -6.14 -0.51
C HIS A 97 5.03 -6.76 -0.25
N GLY A 98 5.45 -7.69 -1.14
CA GLY A 98 6.63 -8.53 -0.93
C GLY A 98 6.34 -9.69 0.03
N TYR A 99 7.40 -10.41 0.43
CA TYR A 99 7.23 -11.56 1.31
C TYR A 99 7.61 -11.25 2.76
N PHE A 100 8.78 -10.59 3.00
CA PHE A 100 9.38 -10.43 4.32
C PHE A 100 9.29 -9.02 4.91
N HIS A 101 8.62 -8.08 4.28
CA HIS A 101 8.56 -6.67 4.69
C HIS A 101 9.94 -6.02 4.89
N ARG A 102 10.90 -6.29 3.98
CA ARG A 102 12.26 -5.75 4.10
C ARG A 102 12.42 -4.44 3.33
N LYS A 103 13.29 -3.57 3.82
CA LYS A 103 13.68 -2.32 3.15
C LYS A 103 14.42 -2.65 1.84
N LEU A 104 13.71 -2.68 0.71
CA LEU A 104 14.21 -3.18 -0.58
C LEU A 104 15.28 -2.29 -1.21
N HIS A 105 15.35 -1.00 -0.85
CA HIS A 105 16.38 -0.08 -1.35
C HIS A 105 17.82 -0.50 -0.98
N LEU A 106 17.98 -1.30 0.07
CA LEU A 106 19.27 -1.82 0.55
C LEU A 106 19.56 -3.25 0.07
N ARG A 107 18.75 -3.80 -0.85
CA ARG A 107 18.85 -5.21 -1.27
C ARG A 107 19.33 -5.33 -2.71
N SER A 108 20.03 -6.43 -3.01
CA SER A 108 20.46 -6.75 -4.37
C SER A 108 19.27 -7.02 -5.30
N PRO A 109 19.41 -6.87 -6.62
CA PRO A 109 18.36 -7.20 -7.59
C PRO A 109 17.85 -8.63 -7.45
N PHE A 110 18.73 -9.59 -7.17
CA PHE A 110 18.36 -11.00 -6.95
C PHE A 110 17.44 -11.14 -5.74
N TYR A 111 17.79 -10.50 -4.61
CA TYR A 111 16.95 -10.52 -3.42
C TYR A 111 15.58 -9.89 -3.68
N VAL A 112 15.55 -8.71 -4.31
CA VAL A 112 14.31 -7.99 -4.64
C VAL A 112 13.39 -8.86 -5.51
N LYS A 113 13.93 -9.47 -6.59
CA LYS A 113 13.16 -10.36 -7.45
C LYS A 113 12.60 -11.56 -6.69
N ARG A 114 13.43 -12.17 -5.84
CA ARG A 114 13.00 -13.31 -5.01
C ARG A 114 11.88 -12.92 -4.05
N ASP A 115 12.03 -11.81 -3.34
CA ASP A 115 11.06 -11.34 -2.34
C ASP A 115 9.69 -11.04 -2.96
N ILE A 116 9.67 -10.29 -4.07
CA ILE A 116 8.44 -9.96 -4.81
C ILE A 116 7.80 -11.25 -5.37
N THR A 117 8.60 -12.14 -5.97
CA THR A 117 8.09 -13.40 -6.52
C THR A 117 7.50 -14.32 -5.45
N LEU A 118 8.14 -14.41 -4.27
CA LEU A 118 7.62 -15.21 -3.16
C LEU A 118 6.30 -14.63 -2.64
N GLY A 119 6.20 -13.31 -2.48
CA GLY A 119 4.97 -12.64 -2.08
C GLY A 119 3.82 -12.94 -3.04
N LYS A 120 4.06 -12.73 -4.35
CA LYS A 120 3.11 -13.03 -5.40
C LYS A 120 2.60 -14.47 -5.36
N ARG A 121 3.53 -15.45 -5.30
CA ARG A 121 3.18 -16.87 -5.26
C ARG A 121 2.42 -17.28 -3.99
N ALA A 122 2.72 -16.65 -2.85
CA ALA A 122 2.00 -16.91 -1.61
C ALA A 122 0.54 -16.46 -1.72
N ILE A 123 0.31 -15.30 -2.32
CA ILE A 123 -1.03 -14.77 -2.60
C ILE A 123 -1.78 -15.68 -3.57
N GLU A 124 -1.15 -16.09 -4.68
CA GLU A 124 -1.76 -17.02 -5.66
C GLU A 124 -2.12 -18.37 -5.02
N ARG A 125 -1.27 -18.91 -4.12
CA ARG A 125 -1.56 -20.16 -3.40
C ARG A 125 -2.76 -20.07 -2.46
N ALA A 126 -3.15 -18.87 -2.03
CA ALA A 126 -4.39 -18.68 -1.28
C ALA A 126 -5.66 -18.80 -2.16
N GLY A 127 -5.52 -19.08 -3.45
CA GLY A 127 -6.63 -19.33 -4.36
C GLY A 127 -7.25 -18.08 -4.98
N VAL A 128 -6.48 -17.00 -5.05
CA VAL A 128 -6.90 -15.73 -5.67
C VAL A 128 -6.12 -15.44 -6.96
N ASP A 129 -6.64 -14.53 -7.77
CA ASP A 129 -5.99 -14.13 -9.00
C ASP A 129 -4.61 -13.53 -8.76
N THR A 130 -3.75 -13.65 -9.76
CA THR A 130 -2.42 -13.04 -9.78
C THR A 130 -2.48 -11.53 -9.50
N PRO A 131 -1.81 -11.03 -8.43
CA PRO A 131 -1.77 -9.61 -8.15
C PRO A 131 -1.14 -8.83 -9.30
N ARG A 132 -1.78 -7.71 -9.65
CA ARG A 132 -1.30 -6.78 -10.70
C ARG A 132 -0.67 -5.51 -10.13
N PHE A 133 -0.72 -5.33 -8.82
CA PHE A 133 -0.16 -4.19 -8.11
C PHE A 133 0.92 -4.65 -7.14
N PHE A 134 1.96 -3.84 -7.04
CA PHE A 134 3.03 -3.99 -6.06
C PHE A 134 3.21 -2.68 -5.30
N ARG A 135 3.33 -2.74 -3.99
CA ARG A 135 3.78 -1.63 -3.16
C ARG A 135 5.03 -2.04 -2.41
N ALA A 136 6.09 -1.24 -2.54
CA ALA A 136 7.33 -1.52 -1.84
C ALA A 136 7.16 -1.26 -0.32
N PRO A 137 7.57 -2.19 0.56
CA PRO A 137 7.63 -1.95 1.99
C PRO A 137 8.29 -0.62 2.33
N HIS A 138 7.68 0.16 3.25
CA HIS A 138 8.08 1.53 3.61
C HIS A 138 8.05 2.56 2.46
N GLY A 139 7.64 2.19 1.25
CA GLY A 139 7.77 3.02 0.06
C GLY A 139 9.20 3.19 -0.47
N PHE A 140 10.19 2.53 0.14
CA PHE A 140 11.60 2.66 -0.22
C PHE A 140 11.98 1.76 -1.38
N ARG A 141 12.69 2.32 -2.37
CA ARG A 141 13.03 1.63 -3.60
C ARG A 141 14.50 1.86 -4.00
N SER A 142 15.09 0.86 -4.60
CA SER A 142 16.35 0.96 -5.36
C SER A 142 16.04 1.12 -6.85
N PRO A 143 17.03 1.44 -7.70
CA PRO A 143 16.82 1.62 -9.14
C PRO A 143 16.14 0.45 -9.84
N TRP A 144 16.26 -0.77 -9.30
CA TRP A 144 15.74 -1.99 -9.92
C TRP A 144 14.38 -2.46 -9.36
N VAL A 145 13.87 -1.93 -8.24
CA VAL A 145 12.62 -2.41 -7.62
C VAL A 145 11.44 -2.27 -8.58
N THR A 146 11.25 -1.08 -9.14
CA THR A 146 10.12 -0.80 -10.04
C THR A 146 10.19 -1.60 -11.34
N SER A 147 11.40 -1.75 -11.93
CA SER A 147 11.60 -2.54 -13.15
C SER A 147 11.38 -4.04 -12.91
N ILE A 148 11.80 -4.56 -11.75
CA ILE A 148 11.56 -5.95 -11.39
C ILE A 148 10.06 -6.19 -11.17
N ALA A 149 9.35 -5.35 -10.43
CA ALA A 149 7.91 -5.47 -10.26
C ALA A 149 7.19 -5.48 -11.62
N SER A 150 7.55 -4.53 -12.51
CA SER A 150 7.02 -4.47 -13.88
C SER A 150 7.31 -5.73 -14.69
N SER A 151 8.51 -6.31 -14.57
CA SER A 151 8.85 -7.56 -15.26
C SER A 151 8.07 -8.78 -14.77
N LEU A 152 7.49 -8.69 -13.57
CA LEU A 152 6.60 -9.69 -12.98
C LEU A 152 5.11 -9.40 -13.25
N GLY A 153 4.81 -8.39 -14.08
CA GLY A 153 3.44 -7.98 -14.43
C GLY A 153 2.75 -7.14 -13.37
N GLU A 154 3.51 -6.53 -12.45
CA GLU A 154 2.96 -5.74 -11.34
C GLU A 154 3.29 -4.24 -11.51
N ARG A 155 2.26 -3.39 -11.45
CA ARG A 155 2.41 -1.93 -11.45
C ARG A 155 2.76 -1.45 -10.05
N THR A 156 3.79 -0.62 -9.94
CA THR A 156 4.19 -0.04 -8.64
C THR A 156 3.22 1.06 -8.21
N ILE A 157 2.72 0.92 -6.97
CA ILE A 157 1.77 1.85 -6.34
C ILE A 157 2.43 2.55 -5.17
N GLY A 158 2.35 3.88 -5.14
CA GLY A 158 2.66 4.71 -3.98
C GLY A 158 1.39 5.11 -3.21
N TRP A 159 1.43 6.25 -2.54
CA TRP A 159 0.28 6.87 -1.86
C TRP A 159 0.49 8.38 -1.74
N SER A 160 -0.58 9.14 -1.77
CA SER A 160 -0.52 10.59 -1.59
C SER A 160 -0.74 11.00 -0.13
N LEU A 161 -1.50 10.21 0.63
CA LEU A 161 -1.79 10.48 2.04
C LEU A 161 -1.43 9.27 2.91
N GLY A 162 -0.50 9.43 3.85
CA GLY A 162 -0.22 8.50 4.95
C GLY A 162 -0.60 9.16 6.28
N VAL A 163 -1.26 8.43 7.16
CA VAL A 163 -1.85 8.98 8.38
C VAL A 163 -1.18 8.49 9.67
N TRP A 164 -0.13 7.68 9.53
CA TRP A 164 0.66 7.17 10.66
C TRP A 164 -0.18 6.38 11.68
N ASP A 165 -1.17 5.62 11.18
CA ASP A 165 -2.03 4.75 11.98
C ASP A 165 -1.23 3.59 12.61
N SER A 166 -0.12 3.20 11.98
CA SER A 166 0.83 2.20 12.50
C SER A 166 1.44 2.56 13.86
N ASP A 167 1.49 3.85 14.19
CA ASP A 167 2.05 4.35 15.45
C ASP A 167 1.04 4.31 16.60
N LEU A 168 -0.19 3.82 16.36
CA LEU A 168 -1.30 3.72 17.31
C LEU A 168 -1.64 5.08 17.99
N PRO A 169 -1.87 6.15 17.23
CA PRO A 169 -2.05 7.51 17.76
C PRO A 169 -3.43 7.76 18.38
N GLY A 170 -4.29 6.77 18.38
CA GLY A 170 -5.70 6.88 18.77
C GLY A 170 -6.65 6.97 17.56
N VAL A 171 -7.85 6.42 17.72
CA VAL A 171 -8.87 6.36 16.66
C VAL A 171 -9.19 7.74 16.08
N ASN A 172 -9.41 8.73 16.94
CA ASN A 172 -9.79 10.09 16.50
C ASN A 172 -8.64 10.74 15.69
N ALA A 173 -7.38 10.57 16.12
CA ALA A 173 -6.23 11.11 15.39
C ALA A 173 -6.10 10.47 13.98
N ILE A 174 -6.40 9.18 13.83
CA ILE A 174 -6.43 8.52 12.52
C ILE A 174 -7.54 9.11 11.65
N VAL A 175 -8.74 9.29 12.20
CA VAL A 175 -9.88 9.88 11.48
C VAL A 175 -9.55 11.31 11.05
N ASP A 176 -9.13 12.17 11.98
CA ASP A 176 -8.87 13.59 11.71
C ASP A 176 -7.78 13.76 10.64
N ARG A 177 -6.65 13.08 10.78
CA ARG A 177 -5.56 13.12 9.79
C ARG A 177 -6.01 12.64 8.41
N THR A 178 -6.87 11.60 8.36
CA THR A 178 -7.40 11.10 7.09
C THR A 178 -8.35 12.09 6.45
N VAL A 179 -9.31 12.61 7.23
CA VAL A 179 -10.35 13.52 6.72
C VAL A 179 -9.76 14.87 6.31
N GLU A 180 -8.89 15.46 7.12
CA GLU A 180 -8.25 16.74 6.83
C GLU A 180 -7.24 16.65 5.67
N GLY A 181 -6.47 15.56 5.61
CA GLY A 181 -5.46 15.35 4.57
C GLY A 181 -6.03 14.90 3.22
N SER A 182 -7.27 14.45 3.16
CA SER A 182 -7.86 13.94 1.91
C SER A 182 -8.21 15.05 0.93
N ARG A 183 -7.82 14.83 -0.32
CA ARG A 183 -8.13 15.67 -1.48
C ARG A 183 -8.56 14.79 -2.66
N PRO A 184 -9.23 15.36 -3.69
CA PRO A 184 -9.53 14.62 -4.91
C PRO A 184 -8.30 13.91 -5.46
N GLY A 185 -8.43 12.62 -5.75
CA GLY A 185 -7.33 11.79 -6.23
C GLY A 185 -6.50 11.11 -5.13
N SER A 186 -6.79 11.31 -3.84
CA SER A 186 -6.00 10.71 -2.77
C SER A 186 -6.02 9.18 -2.81
N ILE A 187 -4.81 8.59 -2.82
CA ILE A 187 -4.56 7.20 -2.43
C ILE A 187 -4.15 7.23 -0.97
N ILE A 188 -5.02 6.73 -0.10
CA ILE A 188 -4.88 6.79 1.35
C ILE A 188 -4.23 5.51 1.85
N LEU A 189 -3.09 5.63 2.54
CA LEU A 189 -2.39 4.52 3.18
C LEU A 189 -2.86 4.37 4.63
N LEU A 190 -3.36 3.19 4.93
CA LEU A 190 -3.67 2.65 6.24
C LEU A 190 -3.00 1.27 6.37
N HIS A 191 -3.08 0.65 7.55
CA HIS A 191 -2.53 -0.68 7.79
C HIS A 191 -3.56 -1.58 8.43
N ASP A 192 -3.75 -2.79 7.85
CA ASP A 192 -4.57 -3.85 8.44
C ASP A 192 -3.72 -4.93 9.11
N GLY A 193 -2.38 -4.85 8.96
CA GLY A 193 -1.40 -5.73 9.59
C GLY A 193 -0.17 -4.99 10.11
N ASP A 194 0.85 -5.76 10.50
CA ASP A 194 2.13 -5.24 10.95
C ASP A 194 3.26 -6.02 10.27
N GLY A 195 4.13 -5.31 9.57
CA GLY A 195 5.19 -5.91 8.77
C GLY A 195 6.28 -6.66 9.55
N TYR A 196 6.28 -6.52 10.88
CA TYR A 196 7.29 -7.13 11.77
C TYR A 196 6.70 -8.07 12.80
N ASN A 197 5.44 -7.83 13.19
CA ASN A 197 4.72 -8.64 14.17
C ASN A 197 3.41 -9.13 13.57
N ILE A 198 3.34 -10.41 13.26
CA ILE A 198 2.18 -11.03 12.62
C ILE A 198 0.88 -10.87 13.41
N ASN A 199 0.95 -10.63 14.73
CA ASN A 199 -0.18 -10.36 15.62
C ASN A 199 -0.20 -8.89 16.08
N GLY A 200 0.45 -7.98 15.34
CA GLY A 200 0.50 -6.56 15.70
C GLY A 200 -0.89 -5.94 15.80
N ASP A 201 -1.11 -5.12 16.82
CA ASP A 201 -2.40 -4.47 17.05
C ASP A 201 -2.72 -3.45 15.95
N ARG A 202 -3.88 -3.58 15.32
CA ARG A 202 -4.46 -2.63 14.35
C ARG A 202 -5.92 -2.33 14.69
N SER A 203 -6.30 -2.54 15.94
CA SER A 203 -7.66 -2.29 16.44
C SER A 203 -8.10 -0.84 16.24
N GLN A 204 -7.17 0.11 16.39
CA GLN A 204 -7.45 1.53 16.18
C GLN A 204 -7.77 1.84 14.72
N THR A 205 -7.02 1.28 13.77
CA THR A 205 -7.30 1.40 12.34
C THR A 205 -8.66 0.79 12.01
N ALA A 206 -8.92 -0.43 12.48
CA ALA A 206 -10.22 -1.08 12.28
C ALA A 206 -11.39 -0.25 12.82
N ALA A 207 -11.24 0.35 14.00
CA ALA A 207 -12.27 1.23 14.59
C ALA A 207 -12.38 2.60 13.91
N ALA A 208 -11.35 3.07 13.22
CA ALA A 208 -11.36 4.34 12.49
C ALA A 208 -12.05 4.23 11.12
N VAL A 209 -11.95 3.09 10.43
CA VAL A 209 -12.44 2.89 9.05
C VAL A 209 -13.91 3.33 8.88
N PRO A 210 -14.90 2.88 9.67
CA PRO A 210 -16.29 3.31 9.46
C PRO A 210 -16.48 4.82 9.65
N LYS A 211 -15.75 5.44 10.58
CA LYS A 211 -15.81 6.89 10.82
C LYS A 211 -15.17 7.68 9.67
N ILE A 212 -14.06 7.19 9.13
CA ILE A 212 -13.39 7.77 7.95
C ILE A 212 -14.35 7.76 6.76
N ILE A 213 -15.00 6.63 6.50
CA ILE A 213 -15.91 6.50 5.35
C ILE A 213 -17.08 7.47 5.50
N ALA A 214 -17.72 7.53 6.66
CA ALA A 214 -18.84 8.44 6.93
C ALA A 214 -18.41 9.91 6.72
N ALA A 215 -17.34 10.34 7.37
CA ALA A 215 -16.87 11.73 7.31
C ALA A 215 -16.40 12.15 5.89
N LEU A 216 -15.78 11.26 5.12
CA LEU A 216 -15.39 11.58 3.74
C LEU A 216 -16.62 11.63 2.81
N ARG A 217 -17.64 10.78 3.01
CA ARG A 217 -18.90 10.88 2.29
C ARG A 217 -19.64 12.18 2.57
N ASP A 218 -19.68 12.63 3.82
CA ASP A 218 -20.28 13.91 4.20
C ASP A 218 -19.57 15.08 3.51
N ARG A 219 -18.29 14.92 3.19
CA ARG A 219 -17.51 15.87 2.39
C ARG A 219 -17.66 15.66 0.87
N GLY A 220 -18.52 14.76 0.42
CA GLY A 220 -18.81 14.49 -0.99
C GLY A 220 -17.74 13.66 -1.71
N PHE A 221 -16.94 12.87 -1.00
CA PHE A 221 -15.99 11.96 -1.63
C PHE A 221 -16.66 10.64 -2.02
N GLU A 222 -16.28 10.13 -3.18
CA GLU A 222 -16.58 8.79 -3.66
C GLU A 222 -15.39 7.86 -3.46
N PHE A 223 -15.68 6.64 -3.01
CA PHE A 223 -14.65 5.61 -2.82
C PHE A 223 -14.52 4.75 -4.07
N VAL A 224 -13.32 4.66 -4.59
CA VAL A 224 -12.98 3.84 -5.75
C VAL A 224 -11.76 2.97 -5.45
N THR A 225 -11.66 1.84 -6.14
CA THR A 225 -10.43 1.03 -6.14
C THR A 225 -9.37 1.65 -7.06
N LEU A 226 -8.14 1.13 -7.00
CA LEU A 226 -7.09 1.59 -7.92
C LEU A 226 -7.47 1.28 -9.37
N PRO A 227 -7.16 2.18 -10.33
CA PRO A 227 -7.45 1.94 -11.74
C PRO A 227 -6.66 0.72 -12.22
N SER A 228 -7.34 -0.14 -12.98
CA SER A 228 -6.74 -1.32 -13.62
C SER A 228 -5.42 -0.96 -14.32
N ALA A 229 -4.45 -1.85 -14.23
CA ALA A 229 -3.14 -1.66 -14.84
C ALA A 229 -3.19 -1.78 -16.35
#